data_78fe9541ebfc1043d696601c2a84b5c0
#
_entry.id   78fe9541ebfc1043d696601c2a84b5c0
#
_cell.length_a   1.000
_cell.length_b   1.000
_cell.length_c   1.000
_cell.angle_alpha   90.00
_cell.angle_beta   90.00
_cell.angle_gamma   90.00
#
_symmetry.space_group_name_H-M   'P 1'
#
loop_
_entity.id
_entity.type
_entity.pdbx_description
1 polymer ?
#
loop_
_entity_poly.entity_id
_entity_poly.type
_entity_poly.pdbx_seq_one_letter_code
_entity_poly.pdbx_strand_id
1 'polypeptide(L)'
;MERKTDVNIFLFDDFETLDIFGPIEVLARAEGYGIKYYSVSGGIIRSAQNAEILTESIHHADENGIFVIPGGRGTRPLVNDSESLSVIKKYADLSAYCLSICTGSAVLAKCGLLDGRQATSNKKAFDWVESIGEKVNWKKKARWCKDGKFYTSSGVSAGIDMTLGFIADRFGMESAVNIAEDIEYIWNKDSDNDPFERK
;
A
#
# COMPACT_ATOMS: atom_id res chain seq x y z
N MET A 1 9.02 27.55 -3.29
CA MET A 1 8.18 26.44 -2.84
C MET A 1 9.11 25.26 -2.61
N GLU A 2 9.12 24.68 -1.41
CA GLU A 2 9.86 23.44 -1.17
C GLU A 2 9.30 22.33 -2.06
N ARG A 3 10.21 21.51 -2.61
CA ARG A 3 9.81 20.39 -3.48
C ARG A 3 9.11 19.34 -2.63
N LYS A 4 7.85 19.04 -2.93
CA LYS A 4 7.11 17.97 -2.28
C LYS A 4 7.67 16.60 -2.69
N THR A 5 7.68 15.65 -1.77
CA THR A 5 7.93 14.25 -2.08
C THR A 5 6.70 13.66 -2.75
N ASP A 6 6.88 13.09 -3.93
CA ASP A 6 5.78 12.47 -4.67
C ASP A 6 5.34 11.16 -3.99
N VAL A 7 4.04 11.02 -3.80
CA VAL A 7 3.40 9.77 -3.40
C VAL A 7 2.77 9.15 -4.65
N ASN A 8 3.44 8.16 -5.20
CA ASN A 8 3.08 7.50 -6.43
C ASN A 8 2.09 6.35 -6.15
N ILE A 9 0.81 6.60 -6.36
CA ILE A 9 -0.25 5.60 -6.19
C ILE A 9 -0.34 4.79 -7.49
N PHE A 10 0.07 3.53 -7.44
CA PHE A 10 -0.04 2.62 -8.58
C PHE A 10 -1.38 1.91 -8.58
N LEU A 11 -2.17 2.08 -9.65
CA LEU A 11 -3.51 1.54 -9.82
C LEU A 11 -3.58 0.53 -10.97
N PHE A 12 -4.48 -0.43 -10.82
CA PHE A 12 -4.84 -1.45 -11.80
C PHE A 12 -6.35 -1.74 -11.67
N ASP A 13 -6.99 -2.25 -12.70
CA ASP A 13 -8.43 -2.53 -12.67
C ASP A 13 -8.81 -3.51 -11.55
N ASP A 14 -10.01 -3.35 -10.99
CA ASP A 14 -10.52 -4.09 -9.83
C ASP A 14 -9.68 -3.93 -8.55
N PHE A 15 -8.98 -2.80 -8.38
CA PHE A 15 -8.40 -2.46 -7.07
C PHE A 15 -9.48 -2.20 -6.03
N GLU A 16 -9.19 -2.45 -4.75
CA GLU A 16 -10.11 -2.15 -3.65
C GLU A 16 -10.10 -0.65 -3.33
N THR A 17 -11.23 0.03 -3.46
CA THR A 17 -11.34 1.49 -3.36
C THR A 17 -10.77 2.04 -2.06
N LEU A 18 -11.14 1.44 -0.91
CA LEU A 18 -10.72 1.96 0.39
C LEU A 18 -9.23 1.71 0.68
N ASP A 19 -8.61 0.73 0.02
CA ASP A 19 -7.16 0.47 0.13
C ASP A 19 -6.34 1.69 -0.31
N ILE A 20 -6.94 2.57 -1.12
CA ILE A 20 -6.30 3.78 -1.62
C ILE A 20 -6.86 5.04 -0.96
N PHE A 21 -8.17 5.23 -0.94
CA PHE A 21 -8.73 6.48 -0.44
C PHE A 21 -8.53 6.66 1.08
N GLY A 22 -8.49 5.58 1.86
CA GLY A 22 -8.12 5.65 3.27
C GLY A 22 -6.69 6.16 3.50
N PRO A 23 -5.65 5.50 2.95
CA PRO A 23 -4.27 6.00 3.00
C PRO A 23 -4.07 7.40 2.44
N ILE A 24 -4.72 7.74 1.31
CA ILE A 24 -4.63 9.08 0.71
C ILE A 24 -5.14 10.15 1.66
N GLU A 25 -6.24 9.91 2.34
CA GLU A 25 -6.83 10.84 3.30
C GLU A 25 -5.82 11.21 4.40
N VAL A 26 -4.99 10.25 4.82
CA VAL A 26 -3.92 10.48 5.79
C VAL A 26 -2.70 11.17 5.15
N LEU A 27 -2.21 10.64 4.01
CA LEU A 27 -0.99 11.13 3.37
C LEU A 27 -1.13 12.56 2.85
N ALA A 28 -2.31 12.94 2.36
CA ALA A 28 -2.56 14.28 1.83
C ALA A 28 -2.56 15.38 2.91
N ARG A 29 -2.75 15.01 4.20
CA ARG A 29 -2.65 15.95 5.33
C ARG A 29 -1.22 16.13 5.85
N ALA A 30 -0.31 15.23 5.51
CA ALA A 30 1.08 15.39 5.88
C ALA A 30 1.73 16.47 4.99
N GLU A 31 2.34 17.48 5.63
CA GLU A 31 3.07 18.52 4.91
C GLU A 31 4.23 17.91 4.11
N GLY A 32 4.43 18.39 2.90
CA GLY A 32 5.54 17.97 2.05
C GLY A 32 5.27 16.77 1.16
N TYR A 33 4.05 16.19 1.15
CA TYR A 33 3.65 15.12 0.23
C TYR A 33 2.76 15.63 -0.90
N GLY A 34 2.94 15.05 -2.10
CA GLY A 34 2.12 15.31 -3.29
C GLY A 34 1.57 14.01 -3.87
N ILE A 35 0.24 13.83 -3.84
CA ILE A 35 -0.41 12.60 -4.33
C ILE A 35 -0.48 12.62 -5.86
N LYS A 36 -0.06 11.53 -6.49
CA LYS A 36 -0.14 11.30 -7.93
C LYS A 36 -0.62 9.88 -8.23
N TYR A 37 -1.42 9.73 -9.28
CA TYR A 37 -2.02 8.45 -9.65
C TYR A 37 -1.40 7.93 -10.94
N TYR A 38 -0.96 6.68 -10.92
CA TYR A 38 -0.29 6.03 -12.03
C TYR A 38 -0.89 4.65 -12.33
N SER A 39 -0.82 4.26 -13.59
CA SER A 39 -0.98 2.88 -14.03
C SER A 39 0.11 2.56 -15.05
N VAL A 40 0.21 1.35 -15.57
CA VAL A 40 1.26 0.99 -16.53
C VAL A 40 1.32 1.98 -17.69
N SER A 41 0.20 2.23 -18.35
CA SER A 41 0.10 3.07 -19.56
C SER A 41 -0.63 4.39 -19.37
N GLY A 42 -1.16 4.66 -18.17
CA GLY A 42 -2.06 5.80 -17.94
C GLY A 42 -3.50 5.50 -18.38
N GLY A 43 -4.36 6.52 -18.32
CA GLY A 43 -5.77 6.43 -18.66
C GLY A 43 -6.67 6.20 -17.44
N ILE A 44 -7.91 5.83 -17.69
CA ILE A 44 -8.91 5.60 -16.63
C ILE A 44 -8.78 4.16 -16.11
N ILE A 45 -8.58 4.04 -14.81
CA ILE A 45 -8.59 2.77 -14.06
C ILE A 45 -9.84 2.72 -13.20
N ARG A 46 -10.48 1.56 -13.14
CA ARG A 46 -11.73 1.37 -12.40
C ARG A 46 -11.53 0.46 -11.20
N SER A 47 -11.99 0.90 -10.03
CA SER A 47 -11.98 0.09 -8.82
C SER A 47 -13.04 -1.01 -8.83
N ALA A 48 -12.94 -1.97 -7.92
CA ALA A 48 -13.94 -3.02 -7.71
C ALA A 48 -15.33 -2.48 -7.32
N GLN A 49 -15.40 -1.24 -6.83
CA GLN A 49 -16.64 -0.54 -6.47
C GLN A 49 -17.03 0.52 -7.52
N ASN A 50 -16.50 0.43 -8.75
CA ASN A 50 -16.78 1.30 -9.90
C ASN A 50 -16.37 2.78 -9.75
N ALA A 51 -15.44 3.12 -8.86
CA ALA A 51 -14.80 4.43 -8.89
C ALA A 51 -13.81 4.50 -10.07
N GLU A 52 -13.93 5.53 -10.89
CA GLU A 52 -13.03 5.77 -12.02
C GLU A 52 -11.97 6.81 -11.64
N ILE A 53 -10.71 6.45 -11.82
CA ILE A 53 -9.57 7.32 -11.53
C ILE A 53 -8.76 7.54 -12.80
N LEU A 54 -8.55 8.79 -13.15
CA LEU A 54 -7.63 9.15 -14.22
C LEU A 54 -6.18 9.01 -13.71
N THR A 55 -5.38 8.23 -14.42
CA THR A 55 -3.97 7.98 -14.11
C THR A 55 -3.05 8.49 -15.21
N GLU A 56 -1.82 8.82 -14.84
CA GLU A 56 -0.71 8.98 -15.78
C GLU A 56 0.04 7.67 -15.96
N SER A 57 0.86 7.59 -17.02
CA SER A 57 1.78 6.46 -17.15
C SER A 57 2.83 6.50 -16.04
N ILE A 58 3.08 5.34 -15.40
CA ILE A 58 4.07 5.20 -14.32
C ILE A 58 5.47 5.63 -14.76
N HIS A 59 5.76 5.63 -16.06
CA HIS A 59 7.04 6.10 -16.59
C HIS A 59 7.32 7.59 -16.33
N HIS A 60 6.31 8.36 -15.90
CA HIS A 60 6.44 9.76 -15.49
C HIS A 60 6.61 9.93 -13.96
N ALA A 61 6.56 8.85 -13.19
CA ALA A 61 6.66 8.90 -11.73
C ALA A 61 8.07 9.22 -11.26
N ASP A 62 8.18 9.91 -10.11
CA ASP A 62 9.45 10.09 -9.41
C ASP A 62 9.89 8.74 -8.79
N GLU A 63 10.98 8.18 -9.30
CA GLU A 63 11.52 6.88 -8.86
C GLU A 63 11.95 6.91 -7.38
N ASN A 64 12.25 8.08 -6.81
CA ASN A 64 12.65 8.23 -5.40
C ASN A 64 11.48 8.60 -4.48
N GLY A 65 10.26 8.66 -4.99
CA GLY A 65 9.07 8.96 -4.21
C GLY A 65 8.65 7.83 -3.27
N ILE A 66 7.43 7.94 -2.75
CA ILE A 66 6.77 6.88 -1.99
C ILE A 66 5.92 6.08 -2.97
N PHE A 67 6.13 4.77 -3.05
CA PHE A 67 5.31 3.89 -3.89
C PHE A 67 4.19 3.26 -3.06
N VAL A 68 2.94 3.38 -3.52
CA VAL A 68 1.77 2.83 -2.84
C VAL A 68 1.02 1.90 -3.79
N ILE A 69 0.73 0.67 -3.34
CA ILE A 69 0.00 -0.32 -4.12
C ILE A 69 -1.18 -0.90 -3.32
N PRO A 70 -2.42 -0.83 -3.82
CA PRO A 70 -3.60 -1.43 -3.19
C PRO A 70 -3.66 -2.93 -3.39
N GLY A 71 -4.58 -3.56 -2.68
CA GLY A 71 -5.09 -4.87 -3.02
C GLY A 71 -6.36 -4.80 -3.87
N GLY A 72 -7.17 -5.81 -3.76
CA GLY A 72 -8.39 -5.98 -4.53
C GLY A 72 -8.37 -7.26 -5.38
N ARG A 73 -9.49 -7.52 -6.07
CA ARG A 73 -9.60 -8.71 -6.92
C ARG A 73 -8.64 -8.67 -8.10
N GLY A 74 -8.30 -7.48 -8.60
CA GLY A 74 -7.35 -7.27 -9.67
C GLY A 74 -5.93 -7.79 -9.39
N THR A 75 -5.55 -8.00 -8.12
CA THR A 75 -4.25 -8.62 -7.79
C THR A 75 -4.12 -10.05 -8.32
N ARG A 76 -5.24 -10.80 -8.54
CA ARG A 76 -5.22 -12.17 -9.05
C ARG A 76 -4.68 -12.28 -10.48
N PRO A 77 -5.20 -11.54 -11.45
CA PRO A 77 -4.57 -11.48 -12.78
C PRO A 77 -3.20 -10.80 -12.73
N LEU A 78 -3.04 -9.74 -11.92
CA LEU A 78 -1.80 -8.93 -11.87
C LEU A 78 -0.56 -9.76 -11.49
N VAL A 79 -0.67 -10.73 -10.57
CA VAL A 79 0.48 -11.60 -10.20
C VAL A 79 0.93 -12.55 -11.33
N ASN A 80 0.21 -12.62 -12.44
CA ASN A 80 0.55 -13.39 -13.62
C ASN A 80 0.89 -12.51 -14.84
N ASP A 81 0.83 -11.19 -14.69
CA ASP A 81 1.17 -10.24 -15.73
C ASP A 81 2.64 -9.81 -15.60
N SER A 82 3.50 -10.39 -16.42
CA SER A 82 4.95 -10.17 -16.38
C SER A 82 5.37 -8.74 -16.68
N GLU A 83 4.64 -8.03 -17.54
CA GLU A 83 4.91 -6.63 -17.87
C GLU A 83 4.64 -5.73 -16.68
N SER A 84 3.45 -5.81 -16.12
CA SER A 84 3.08 -5.07 -14.92
C SER A 84 3.99 -5.39 -13.72
N LEU A 85 4.33 -6.67 -13.50
CA LEU A 85 5.25 -7.07 -12.43
C LEU A 85 6.65 -6.47 -12.60
N SER A 86 7.18 -6.41 -13.83
CA SER A 86 8.47 -5.78 -14.11
C SER A 86 8.47 -4.30 -13.75
N VAL A 87 7.41 -3.59 -14.14
CA VAL A 87 7.22 -2.17 -13.85
C VAL A 87 7.08 -1.95 -12.34
N ILE A 88 6.19 -2.70 -11.67
CA ILE A 88 5.97 -2.60 -10.23
C ILE A 88 7.28 -2.85 -9.47
N LYS A 89 8.02 -3.92 -9.85
CA LYS A 89 9.29 -4.25 -9.23
C LYS A 89 10.26 -3.08 -9.31
N LYS A 90 10.42 -2.48 -10.51
CA LYS A 90 11.32 -1.35 -10.72
C LYS A 90 10.98 -0.18 -9.78
N TYR A 91 9.74 0.30 -9.82
CA TYR A 91 9.36 1.50 -9.07
C TYR A 91 9.30 1.25 -7.55
N ALA A 92 8.84 0.09 -7.11
CA ALA A 92 8.86 -0.26 -5.70
C ALA A 92 10.28 -0.47 -5.16
N ASP A 93 11.22 -0.96 -5.99
CA ASP A 93 12.62 -1.15 -5.59
C ASP A 93 13.38 0.19 -5.51
N LEU A 94 13.13 1.11 -6.41
CA LEU A 94 13.77 2.45 -6.43
C LEU A 94 13.16 3.42 -5.42
N SER A 95 11.89 3.26 -5.04
CA SER A 95 11.20 4.17 -4.13
C SER A 95 11.89 4.29 -2.77
N ALA A 96 11.79 5.47 -2.13
CA ALA A 96 12.27 5.69 -0.76
C ALA A 96 11.50 4.84 0.24
N TYR A 97 10.19 4.71 0.06
CA TYR A 97 9.30 3.86 0.85
C TYR A 97 8.28 3.17 -0.06
N CYS A 98 7.86 1.98 0.34
CA CYS A 98 6.85 1.20 -0.36
C CYS A 98 5.76 0.76 0.62
N LEU A 99 4.54 1.22 0.39
CA LEU A 99 3.35 0.91 1.19
C LEU A 99 2.45 -0.02 0.39
N SER A 100 2.14 -1.19 0.92
CA SER A 100 1.17 -2.09 0.31
C SER A 100 0.00 -2.37 1.23
N ILE A 101 -1.20 -2.27 0.70
CA ILE A 101 -2.43 -2.46 1.44
C ILE A 101 -3.06 -3.79 1.00
N CYS A 102 -3.61 -4.54 1.95
CA CYS A 102 -4.39 -5.74 1.67
C CYS A 102 -3.57 -6.76 0.83
N THR A 103 -4.12 -7.23 -0.29
CA THR A 103 -3.46 -8.18 -1.19
C THR A 103 -2.40 -7.54 -2.11
N GLY A 104 -2.13 -6.26 -2.00
CA GLY A 104 -0.99 -5.61 -2.66
C GLY A 104 0.36 -6.23 -2.26
N SER A 105 0.46 -6.73 -1.02
CA SER A 105 1.64 -7.48 -0.55
C SER A 105 1.91 -8.77 -1.34
N ALA A 106 0.88 -9.44 -1.89
CA ALA A 106 1.07 -10.59 -2.77
C ALA A 106 1.78 -10.20 -4.07
N VAL A 107 1.48 -9.01 -4.61
CA VAL A 107 2.14 -8.50 -5.83
C VAL A 107 3.61 -8.21 -5.55
N LEU A 108 3.92 -7.54 -4.43
CA LEU A 108 5.31 -7.29 -4.02
C LEU A 108 6.07 -8.60 -3.73
N ALA A 109 5.42 -9.58 -3.10
CA ALA A 109 6.01 -10.91 -2.86
C ALA A 109 6.29 -11.63 -4.19
N LYS A 110 5.37 -11.56 -5.16
CA LYS A 110 5.58 -12.13 -6.51
C LYS A 110 6.77 -11.50 -7.23
N CYS A 111 7.02 -10.21 -6.99
CA CYS A 111 8.22 -9.50 -7.50
C CYS A 111 9.52 -9.90 -6.76
N GLY A 112 9.45 -10.70 -5.68
CA GLY A 112 10.60 -11.06 -4.85
C GLY A 112 11.07 -9.93 -3.90
N LEU A 113 10.34 -8.84 -3.80
CA LEU A 113 10.71 -7.66 -3.00
C LEU A 113 10.54 -7.88 -1.49
N LEU A 114 9.72 -8.85 -1.10
CA LEU A 114 9.47 -9.22 0.30
C LEU A 114 10.20 -10.49 0.74
N ASP A 115 11.03 -11.11 -0.10
CA ASP A 115 11.79 -12.32 0.24
C ASP A 115 12.63 -12.11 1.51
N GLY A 116 12.46 -12.97 2.51
CA GLY A 116 13.13 -12.90 3.81
C GLY A 116 12.64 -11.79 4.75
N ARG A 117 11.70 -10.94 4.32
CA ARG A 117 11.17 -9.82 5.10
C ARG A 117 9.92 -10.20 5.88
N GLN A 118 9.68 -9.48 6.97
CA GLN A 118 8.40 -9.56 7.69
C GLN A 118 7.33 -8.79 6.93
N ALA A 119 6.16 -9.41 6.74
CA ALA A 119 5.04 -8.79 6.07
C ALA A 119 3.70 -9.35 6.58
N THR A 120 2.62 -8.63 6.34
CA THR A 120 1.26 -9.09 6.55
C THR A 120 0.38 -8.80 5.34
N SER A 121 -0.84 -9.31 5.35
CA SER A 121 -1.80 -9.16 4.26
C SER A 121 -3.24 -9.27 4.74
N ASN A 122 -4.18 -9.18 3.81
CA ASN A 122 -5.61 -9.39 4.04
C ASN A 122 -5.90 -10.75 4.68
N LYS A 123 -6.61 -10.77 5.80
CA LYS A 123 -6.88 -12.00 6.58
C LYS A 123 -7.77 -13.00 5.83
N LYS A 124 -8.68 -12.53 4.98
CA LYS A 124 -9.56 -13.40 4.18
C LYS A 124 -8.83 -14.09 3.02
N ALA A 125 -7.77 -13.46 2.51
CA ALA A 125 -6.99 -13.94 1.37
C ALA A 125 -5.62 -14.49 1.79
N PHE A 126 -5.36 -14.65 3.10
CA PHE A 126 -4.03 -14.89 3.63
C PHE A 126 -3.37 -16.16 3.05
N ASP A 127 -4.11 -17.28 3.00
CA ASP A 127 -3.59 -18.54 2.47
C ASP A 127 -3.17 -18.42 1.00
N TRP A 128 -3.95 -17.68 0.19
CA TRP A 128 -3.57 -17.40 -1.18
C TRP A 128 -2.31 -16.52 -1.25
N VAL A 129 -2.19 -15.52 -0.39
CA VAL A 129 -1.01 -14.65 -0.36
C VAL A 129 0.24 -15.43 0.04
N GLU A 130 0.15 -16.31 1.05
CA GLU A 130 1.24 -17.21 1.44
C GLU A 130 1.70 -18.09 0.27
N SER A 131 0.77 -18.63 -0.52
CA SER A 131 1.10 -19.47 -1.68
C SER A 131 1.82 -18.71 -2.81
N ILE A 132 1.67 -17.37 -2.86
CA ILE A 132 2.38 -16.52 -3.83
C ILE A 132 3.79 -16.15 -3.32
N GLY A 133 3.94 -15.94 -2.02
CA GLY A 133 5.16 -15.45 -1.38
C GLY A 133 5.74 -16.43 -0.37
N GLU A 134 6.16 -17.62 -0.81
CA GLU A 134 6.67 -18.70 0.07
C GLU A 134 7.93 -18.34 0.85
N LYS A 135 8.71 -17.35 0.38
CA LYS A 135 9.94 -16.89 1.02
C LYS A 135 9.75 -15.71 1.98
N VAL A 136 8.51 -15.26 2.17
CA VAL A 136 8.18 -14.11 3.03
C VAL A 136 7.92 -14.60 4.45
N ASN A 137 8.40 -13.85 5.45
CA ASN A 137 8.13 -14.14 6.87
C ASN A 137 6.75 -13.55 7.27
N TRP A 138 5.68 -14.22 6.87
CA TRP A 138 4.32 -13.75 7.06
C TRP A 138 3.90 -13.68 8.53
N LYS A 139 3.35 -12.53 8.94
CA LYS A 139 2.81 -12.26 10.27
C LYS A 139 1.28 -12.28 10.23
N LYS A 140 0.67 -13.45 10.45
CA LYS A 140 -0.80 -13.64 10.35
C LYS A 140 -1.60 -12.77 11.30
N LYS A 141 -1.08 -12.52 12.50
CA LYS A 141 -1.74 -11.70 13.55
C LYS A 141 -1.62 -10.21 13.33
N ALA A 142 -0.56 -9.77 12.65
CA ALA A 142 -0.26 -8.36 12.54
C ALA A 142 -1.36 -7.58 11.79
N ARG A 143 -1.68 -6.41 12.31
CA ARG A 143 -2.51 -5.39 11.66
C ARG A 143 -1.74 -4.72 10.51
N TRP A 144 -0.46 -4.39 10.77
CA TRP A 144 0.51 -4.00 9.75
C TRP A 144 1.92 -4.40 10.19
N CYS A 145 2.84 -4.47 9.23
CA CYS A 145 4.26 -4.72 9.45
C CYS A 145 5.09 -3.65 8.79
N LYS A 146 6.23 -3.34 9.42
CA LYS A 146 7.31 -2.56 8.83
C LYS A 146 8.57 -3.42 8.78
N ASP A 147 9.21 -3.48 7.61
CA ASP A 147 10.53 -4.10 7.43
C ASP A 147 11.34 -3.25 6.45
N GLY A 148 12.33 -2.52 6.99
CA GLY A 148 13.08 -1.53 6.21
C GLY A 148 12.19 -0.44 5.65
N LYS A 149 12.19 -0.30 4.33
CA LYS A 149 11.33 0.66 3.61
C LYS A 149 9.92 0.16 3.29
N PHE A 150 9.67 -1.13 3.52
CA PHE A 150 8.39 -1.76 3.20
C PHE A 150 7.42 -1.70 4.39
N TYR A 151 6.23 -1.21 4.13
CA TYR A 151 5.09 -1.23 5.04
C TYR A 151 3.98 -2.05 4.38
N THR A 152 3.48 -3.05 5.09
CA THR A 152 2.42 -3.93 4.59
C THR A 152 1.28 -3.97 5.59
N SER A 153 0.04 -3.80 5.14
CA SER A 153 -1.12 -3.85 6.03
C SER A 153 -2.04 -5.03 5.75
N SER A 154 -2.83 -5.35 6.74
CA SER A 154 -4.00 -6.21 6.63
C SER A 154 -5.04 -5.63 5.67
N GLY A 155 -6.28 -6.15 5.69
CA GLY A 155 -7.31 -5.78 4.73
C GLY A 155 -7.94 -4.42 4.95
N VAL A 156 -8.24 -3.77 3.87
CA VAL A 156 -9.10 -2.60 3.69
C VAL A 156 -8.79 -1.46 4.68
N SER A 157 -9.52 -1.36 5.80
CA SER A 157 -9.34 -0.28 6.78
C SER A 157 -7.99 -0.29 7.51
N ALA A 158 -7.30 -1.43 7.55
CA ALA A 158 -5.96 -1.53 8.15
C ALA A 158 -4.91 -0.66 7.43
N GLY A 159 -5.16 -0.32 6.16
CA GLY A 159 -4.34 0.62 5.40
C GLY A 159 -4.28 2.01 6.04
N ILE A 160 -5.38 2.46 6.66
CA ILE A 160 -5.44 3.75 7.38
C ILE A 160 -4.53 3.69 8.61
N ASP A 161 -4.66 2.62 9.43
CA ASP A 161 -3.86 2.43 10.64
C ASP A 161 -2.37 2.35 10.32
N MET A 162 -2.00 1.59 9.29
CA MET A 162 -0.62 1.48 8.81
C MET A 162 -0.07 2.84 8.34
N THR A 163 -0.89 3.60 7.62
CA THR A 163 -0.46 4.90 7.09
C THR A 163 -0.26 5.92 8.20
N LEU A 164 -1.11 5.92 9.24
CA LEU A 164 -0.89 6.71 10.45
C LEU A 164 0.40 6.28 11.16
N GLY A 165 0.69 4.96 11.22
CA GLY A 165 1.96 4.44 11.72
C GLY A 165 3.15 4.90 10.90
N PHE A 166 3.03 4.94 9.57
CA PHE A 166 4.04 5.51 8.67
C PHE A 166 4.26 7.00 8.94
N ILE A 167 3.19 7.78 9.11
CA ILE A 167 3.30 9.21 9.48
C ILE A 167 4.00 9.38 10.83
N ALA A 168 3.65 8.56 11.83
CA ALA A 168 4.30 8.59 13.13
C ALA A 168 5.83 8.35 13.03
N ASP A 169 6.23 7.41 12.17
CA ASP A 169 7.65 7.13 11.92
C ASP A 169 8.39 8.25 11.17
N ARG A 170 7.68 9.04 10.37
CA ARG A 170 8.28 10.10 9.53
C ARG A 170 8.23 11.47 10.17
N PHE A 171 7.15 11.80 10.86
CA PHE A 171 6.85 13.15 11.36
C PHE A 171 6.60 13.19 12.88
N GLY A 172 6.67 12.02 13.55
CA GLY A 172 6.41 11.88 14.97
C GLY A 172 4.96 11.51 15.29
N MET A 173 4.78 10.95 16.48
CA MET A 173 3.49 10.45 16.98
C MET A 173 2.42 11.55 17.04
N GLU A 174 2.80 12.77 17.43
CA GLU A 174 1.89 13.90 17.53
C GLU A 174 1.23 14.22 16.17
N SER A 175 2.04 14.25 15.10
CA SER A 175 1.52 14.50 13.74
C SER A 175 0.49 13.43 13.32
N ALA A 176 0.76 12.15 13.63
CA ALA A 176 -0.16 11.08 13.30
C ALA A 176 -1.46 11.14 14.11
N VAL A 177 -1.38 11.51 15.39
CA VAL A 177 -2.56 11.69 16.27
C VAL A 177 -3.40 12.85 15.77
N ASN A 178 -2.81 14.01 15.48
CA ASN A 178 -3.52 15.17 14.96
C ASN A 178 -4.25 14.85 13.64
N ILE A 179 -3.59 14.13 12.72
CA ILE A 179 -4.24 13.71 11.46
C ILE A 179 -5.42 12.76 11.74
N ALA A 180 -5.27 11.81 12.68
CA ALA A 180 -6.36 10.91 13.04
C ALA A 180 -7.56 11.66 13.64
N GLU A 181 -7.31 12.68 14.48
CA GLU A 181 -8.35 13.55 15.06
C GLU A 181 -9.03 14.41 13.98
N ASP A 182 -8.26 14.99 13.06
CA ASP A 182 -8.78 15.80 11.94
C ASP A 182 -9.72 15.05 11.01
N ILE A 183 -9.49 13.73 10.84
CA ILE A 183 -10.36 12.86 10.03
C ILE A 183 -11.40 12.10 10.86
N GLU A 184 -11.53 12.43 12.16
CA GLU A 184 -12.43 11.76 13.12
C GLU A 184 -12.28 10.23 13.13
N TYR A 185 -11.03 9.73 13.03
CA TYR A 185 -10.73 8.31 12.93
C TYR A 185 -10.13 7.77 14.25
N ILE A 186 -10.69 6.66 14.75
CA ILE A 186 -10.15 5.95 15.90
C ILE A 186 -9.00 5.06 15.42
N TRP A 187 -7.77 5.53 15.60
CA TRP A 187 -6.58 4.82 15.20
C TRP A 187 -6.31 3.59 16.08
N ASN A 188 -6.28 2.40 15.48
CA ASN A 188 -5.73 1.21 16.11
C ASN A 188 -4.19 1.25 16.01
N LYS A 189 -3.53 1.59 17.13
CA LYS A 189 -2.07 1.74 17.21
C LYS A 189 -1.33 0.42 17.39
N ASP A 190 -2.04 -0.68 17.69
CA ASP A 190 -1.43 -2.00 17.88
C ASP A 190 -1.18 -2.66 16.52
N SER A 191 0.09 -2.61 16.08
CA SER A 191 0.51 -3.21 14.81
C SER A 191 0.48 -4.73 14.82
N ASP A 192 0.63 -5.35 15.99
CA ASP A 192 0.84 -6.79 16.12
C ASP A 192 -0.45 -7.60 16.21
N ASN A 193 -1.58 -6.93 16.48
CA ASN A 193 -2.87 -7.61 16.68
C ASN A 193 -3.96 -7.07 15.75
N ASP A 194 -4.33 -7.87 14.76
CA ASP A 194 -5.49 -7.58 13.92
C ASP A 194 -6.74 -8.23 14.53
N PRO A 195 -7.81 -7.45 14.86
CA PRO A 195 -9.05 -8.00 15.38
C PRO A 195 -9.78 -8.95 14.42
N PHE A 196 -9.36 -8.99 13.15
CA PHE A 196 -9.92 -9.85 12.10
C PHE A 196 -9.05 -11.08 11.80
N GLU A 197 -8.05 -11.38 12.65
CA GLU A 197 -7.29 -12.62 12.56
C GLU A 197 -8.25 -13.82 12.54
N ARG A 198 -8.06 -14.71 11.57
CA ARG A 198 -8.79 -15.99 11.51
C ARG A 198 -8.03 -17.04 12.32
N LYS A 199 -8.74 -17.66 13.25
CA LYS A 199 -8.27 -18.81 14.03
C LYS A 199 -8.20 -20.04 13.15
#